data_00b7628b3c8e719ab98534e46c126894
#
_entry.id   00b7628b3c8e719ab98534e46c126894
#
_cell.length_a   1.000
_cell.length_b   1.000
_cell.length_c   1.000
_cell.angle_alpha   90.00
_cell.angle_beta   90.00
_cell.angle_gamma   90.00
#
_symmetry.space_group_name_H-M   'P 1'
#
loop_
_entity.id
_entity.type
_entity.pdbx_description
1 polymer ?
#
loop_
_entity_poly.entity_id
_entity_poly.type
_entity_poly.pdbx_seq_one_letter_code
_entity_poly.pdbx_strand_id
1 'polypeptide(L)'
;MADGAPDPGRGGDDAGFEAAVQGLEQAFSRLVLQHRQVMLRYAAALSPALSVGAMKAFMMLANEGTMTPSAVAEGLLVDRAQVSRMVRDLEAAGLITREPDPRDRRSALLSASPEGLARLDAVRGGPAGRGLRDDLARWDREDIRTLTRLLDRLAAERQTRMQDPAESE
;
A
#
# COMPACT_ATOMS: atom_id res chain seq x y z
N MET A 1 23.19 -9.94 -52.65
CA MET A 1 23.34 -8.84 -51.69
C MET A 1 22.04 -8.05 -51.68
N ALA A 2 21.19 -8.31 -50.71
CA ALA A 2 19.96 -7.55 -50.49
C ALA A 2 20.15 -6.77 -49.18
N ASP A 3 20.29 -5.47 -49.37
CA ASP A 3 20.46 -4.49 -48.34
C ASP A 3 19.10 -4.32 -47.62
N GLY A 4 19.02 -4.80 -46.39
CA GLY A 4 17.85 -4.68 -45.55
C GLY A 4 17.82 -3.27 -44.90
N ALA A 5 17.12 -2.34 -45.54
CA ALA A 5 16.84 -1.05 -44.94
C ALA A 5 16.08 -1.25 -43.61
N PRO A 6 16.42 -0.55 -42.51
CA PRO A 6 15.69 -0.63 -41.26
C PRO A 6 14.28 -0.06 -41.45
N ASP A 7 13.28 -0.81 -40.98
CA ASP A 7 11.86 -0.43 -40.99
C ASP A 7 11.65 0.82 -40.09
N PRO A 8 11.25 1.98 -40.64
CA PRO A 8 11.09 3.21 -39.85
C PRO A 8 9.87 3.19 -38.90
N GLY A 9 9.02 2.17 -38.96
CA GLY A 9 7.82 2.04 -38.13
C GLY A 9 8.06 1.56 -36.71
N ARG A 10 9.07 0.71 -36.48
CA ARG A 10 9.35 0.13 -35.17
C ARG A 10 9.99 1.11 -34.17
N GLY A 11 10.85 2.00 -34.62
CA GLY A 11 11.52 2.96 -33.73
C GLY A 11 10.61 4.05 -33.16
N GLY A 12 9.49 4.36 -33.83
CA GLY A 12 8.53 5.36 -33.34
C GLY A 12 7.60 4.81 -32.26
N ASP A 13 7.24 3.55 -32.36
CA ASP A 13 6.37 2.85 -31.39
C ASP A 13 7.12 2.56 -30.08
N ASP A 14 8.39 2.16 -30.17
CA ASP A 14 9.26 1.94 -29.02
C ASP A 14 9.52 3.25 -28.24
N ALA A 15 9.79 4.36 -28.92
CA ALA A 15 10.00 5.66 -28.27
C ALA A 15 8.72 6.18 -27.58
N GLY A 16 7.55 5.95 -28.19
CA GLY A 16 6.25 6.27 -27.59
C GLY A 16 5.95 5.45 -26.33
N PHE A 17 6.25 4.17 -26.37
CA PHE A 17 6.12 3.27 -25.23
C PHE A 17 7.04 3.69 -24.08
N GLU A 18 8.32 3.90 -24.32
CA GLU A 18 9.29 4.34 -23.31
C GLU A 18 8.90 5.66 -22.64
N ALA A 19 8.43 6.63 -23.43
CA ALA A 19 7.95 7.90 -22.89
C ALA A 19 6.71 7.72 -21.99
N ALA A 20 5.78 6.82 -22.36
CA ALA A 20 4.61 6.51 -21.56
C ALA A 20 4.98 5.82 -20.23
N VAL A 21 5.92 4.85 -20.28
CA VAL A 21 6.42 4.15 -19.08
C VAL A 21 7.11 5.15 -18.15
N GLN A 22 8.00 5.97 -18.66
CA GLN A 22 8.68 6.99 -17.87
C GLN A 22 7.70 7.98 -17.21
N GLY A 23 6.68 8.41 -17.94
CA GLY A 23 5.62 9.27 -17.39
C GLY A 23 4.86 8.59 -16.24
N LEU A 24 4.53 7.31 -16.39
CA LEU A 24 3.90 6.50 -15.36
C LEU A 24 4.79 6.34 -14.11
N GLU A 25 6.06 6.03 -14.29
CA GLU A 25 7.03 5.88 -13.19
C GLU A 25 7.17 7.17 -12.38
N GLN A 26 7.25 8.31 -13.06
CA GLN A 26 7.30 9.62 -12.41
C GLN A 26 6.01 9.92 -11.64
N ALA A 27 4.84 9.62 -12.21
CA ALA A 27 3.56 9.78 -11.54
C ALA A 27 3.46 8.90 -10.30
N PHE A 28 3.89 7.65 -10.41
CA PHE A 28 3.91 6.70 -9.30
C PHE A 28 4.84 7.17 -8.17
N SER A 29 6.04 7.62 -8.51
CA SER A 29 7.01 8.16 -7.54
C SER A 29 6.43 9.35 -6.77
N ARG A 30 5.75 10.28 -7.45
CA ARG A 30 5.06 11.41 -6.80
C ARG A 30 3.97 10.93 -5.84
N LEU A 31 3.14 9.97 -6.25
CA LEU A 31 2.07 9.40 -5.41
C LEU A 31 2.62 8.71 -4.16
N VAL A 32 3.71 7.94 -4.28
CA VAL A 32 4.36 7.29 -3.15
C VAL A 32 4.86 8.32 -2.12
N LEU A 33 5.49 9.40 -2.57
CA LEU A 33 5.94 10.48 -1.69
C LEU A 33 4.76 11.18 -1.00
N GLN A 34 3.70 11.49 -1.74
CA GLN A 34 2.49 12.11 -1.19
C GLN A 34 1.79 11.18 -0.18
N HIS A 35 1.68 9.90 -0.50
CA HIS A 35 1.11 8.89 0.41
C HIS A 35 1.88 8.80 1.73
N ARG A 36 3.21 8.88 1.68
CA ARG A 36 4.03 8.93 2.91
C ARG A 36 3.66 10.13 3.80
N GLN A 37 3.42 11.30 3.20
CA GLN A 37 2.99 12.48 3.95
C GLN A 37 1.60 12.30 4.57
N VAL A 38 0.70 11.64 3.86
CA VAL A 38 -0.64 11.29 4.40
C VAL A 38 -0.48 10.35 5.60
N MET A 39 0.34 9.32 5.50
CA MET A 39 0.59 8.37 6.60
C MET A 39 1.19 9.05 7.83
N LEU A 40 2.10 10.01 7.64
CA LEU A 40 2.65 10.82 8.74
C LEU A 40 1.56 11.64 9.45
N ARG A 41 0.67 12.29 8.68
CA ARG A 41 -0.45 13.06 9.23
C ARG A 41 -1.44 12.18 9.99
N TYR A 42 -1.76 11.00 9.46
CA TYR A 42 -2.63 10.04 10.12
C TYR A 42 -2.01 9.54 11.43
N ALA A 43 -0.74 9.14 11.40
CA ALA A 43 -0.03 8.72 12.59
C ALA A 43 -0.07 9.80 13.67
N ALA A 44 0.29 11.03 13.35
CA ALA A 44 0.27 12.15 14.29
C ALA A 44 -1.13 12.48 14.85
N ALA A 45 -2.18 12.33 14.01
CA ALA A 45 -3.56 12.57 14.41
C ALA A 45 -4.12 11.45 15.32
N LEU A 46 -3.66 10.20 15.14
CA LEU A 46 -4.06 9.06 15.97
C LEU A 46 -3.27 9.03 17.28
N SER A 47 -1.97 9.23 17.24
CA SER A 47 -1.10 9.33 18.42
C SER A 47 0.24 9.96 18.04
N PRO A 48 0.73 10.96 18.80
CA PRO A 48 2.01 11.61 18.52
C PRO A 48 3.23 10.68 18.57
N ALA A 49 3.12 9.56 19.27
CA ALA A 49 4.18 8.56 19.39
C ALA A 49 4.18 7.52 18.26
N LEU A 50 3.18 7.54 17.37
CA LEU A 50 3.00 6.53 16.36
C LEU A 50 3.99 6.72 15.20
N SER A 51 4.78 5.69 14.91
CA SER A 51 5.65 5.68 13.73
C SER A 51 4.85 5.45 12.44
N VAL A 52 5.41 5.85 11.29
CA VAL A 52 4.82 5.54 9.98
C VAL A 52 4.71 4.02 9.76
N GLY A 53 5.66 3.24 10.27
CA GLY A 53 5.62 1.78 10.22
C GLY A 53 4.42 1.23 11.00
N ALA A 54 4.22 1.69 12.22
CA ALA A 54 3.04 1.31 13.03
C ALA A 54 1.74 1.72 12.35
N MET A 55 1.68 2.92 11.75
CA MET A 55 0.52 3.36 10.97
C MET A 55 0.23 2.45 9.78
N LYS A 56 1.26 2.01 9.04
CA LYS A 56 1.09 1.04 7.94
C LYS A 56 0.56 -0.30 8.45
N ALA A 57 1.10 -0.82 9.57
CA ALA A 57 0.61 -2.04 10.19
C ALA A 57 -0.87 -1.91 10.60
N PHE A 58 -1.24 -0.78 11.20
CA PHE A 58 -2.63 -0.51 11.56
C PHE A 58 -3.55 -0.45 10.34
N MET A 59 -3.15 0.24 9.26
CA MET A 59 -3.91 0.30 8.02
C MET A 59 -4.10 -1.07 7.37
N MET A 60 -3.07 -1.92 7.42
CA MET A 60 -3.14 -3.30 6.94
C MET A 60 -4.18 -4.09 7.73
N LEU A 61 -4.14 -4.04 9.07
CA LEU A 61 -5.14 -4.69 9.92
C LEU A 61 -6.56 -4.14 9.71
N ALA A 62 -6.69 -2.85 9.48
CA ALA A 62 -7.99 -2.21 9.22
C ALA A 62 -8.59 -2.62 7.86
N ASN A 63 -7.75 -2.94 6.85
CA ASN A 63 -8.20 -3.28 5.50
C ASN A 63 -8.36 -4.79 5.31
N GLU A 64 -7.43 -5.58 5.84
CA GLU A 64 -7.36 -7.04 5.61
C GLU A 64 -7.96 -7.85 6.76
N GLY A 65 -8.23 -7.20 7.89
CA GLY A 65 -8.81 -7.86 9.06
C GLY A 65 -7.75 -8.46 9.98
N THR A 66 -8.12 -9.57 10.62
CA THR A 66 -7.28 -10.24 11.63
C THR A 66 -6.07 -10.95 11.01
N MET A 67 -4.88 -10.66 11.53
CA MET A 67 -3.62 -11.21 11.02
C MET A 67 -2.70 -11.67 12.16
N THR A 68 -1.79 -12.60 11.86
CA THR A 68 -0.69 -12.93 12.77
C THR A 68 0.44 -11.89 12.65
N PRO A 69 1.28 -11.70 13.70
CA PRO A 69 2.46 -10.84 13.60
C PRO A 69 3.41 -11.24 12.46
N SER A 70 3.47 -12.52 12.11
CA SER A 70 4.29 -13.01 10.98
C SER A 70 3.71 -12.54 9.65
N ALA A 71 2.39 -12.61 9.45
CA ALA A 71 1.74 -12.11 8.25
C ALA A 71 1.91 -10.58 8.10
N VAL A 72 1.87 -9.83 9.21
CA VAL A 72 2.18 -8.39 9.19
C VAL A 72 3.64 -8.14 8.80
N ALA A 73 4.59 -8.95 9.30
CA ALA A 73 6.00 -8.84 8.95
C ALA A 73 6.24 -9.08 7.45
N GLU A 74 5.63 -10.11 6.90
CA GLU A 74 5.68 -10.45 5.47
C GLU A 74 5.08 -9.35 4.61
N GLY A 75 3.87 -8.89 4.92
CA GLY A 75 3.18 -7.86 4.15
C GLY A 75 3.88 -6.50 4.16
N LEU A 76 4.57 -6.15 5.25
CA LEU A 76 5.33 -4.90 5.36
C LEU A 76 6.81 -5.04 4.96
N LEU A 77 7.30 -6.26 4.68
CA LEU A 77 8.71 -6.56 4.39
C LEU A 77 9.64 -6.06 5.51
N VAL A 78 9.30 -6.36 6.77
CA VAL A 78 10.05 -5.95 7.95
C VAL A 78 10.37 -7.17 8.85
N ASP A 79 11.33 -7.02 9.74
CA ASP A 79 11.67 -8.08 10.70
C ASP A 79 10.66 -8.17 11.87
N ARG A 80 10.65 -9.32 12.54
CA ARG A 80 9.76 -9.59 13.68
C ARG A 80 9.96 -8.64 14.86
N ALA A 81 11.20 -8.16 15.07
CA ALA A 81 11.48 -7.22 16.15
C ALA A 81 10.85 -5.85 15.88
N GLN A 82 10.83 -5.43 14.61
CA GLN A 82 10.14 -4.21 14.19
C GLN A 82 8.63 -4.35 14.39
N VAL A 83 8.03 -5.48 13.95
CA VAL A 83 6.59 -5.75 14.18
C VAL A 83 6.27 -5.75 15.67
N SER A 84 7.10 -6.37 16.51
CA SER A 84 6.88 -6.38 17.95
C SER A 84 6.89 -4.99 18.59
N ARG A 85 7.68 -4.05 18.06
CA ARG A 85 7.64 -2.64 18.48
C ARG A 85 6.37 -1.95 18.01
N MET A 86 6.02 -2.10 16.73
CA MET A 86 4.80 -1.52 16.14
C MET A 86 3.55 -1.98 16.87
N VAL A 87 3.45 -3.28 17.19
CA VAL A 87 2.33 -3.87 17.91
C VAL A 87 2.20 -3.25 19.29
N ARG A 88 3.29 -3.13 20.06
CA ARG A 88 3.27 -2.48 21.38
C ARG A 88 2.80 -1.03 21.31
N ASP A 89 3.28 -0.27 20.33
CA ASP A 89 2.89 1.13 20.14
C ASP A 89 1.40 1.24 19.79
N LEU A 90 0.90 0.34 18.95
CA LEU A 90 -0.52 0.28 18.55
C LEU A 90 -1.43 -0.17 19.68
N GLU A 91 -1.02 -1.18 20.48
CA GLU A 91 -1.75 -1.62 21.69
C GLU A 91 -1.80 -0.50 22.73
N ALA A 92 -0.67 0.17 23.00
CA ALA A 92 -0.59 1.29 23.93
C ALA A 92 -1.46 2.48 23.50
N ALA A 93 -1.64 2.68 22.20
CA ALA A 93 -2.54 3.69 21.63
C ALA A 93 -4.02 3.25 21.58
N GLY A 94 -4.34 2.00 21.95
CA GLY A 94 -5.70 1.46 21.90
C GLY A 94 -6.23 1.20 20.48
N LEU A 95 -5.33 1.14 19.48
CA LEU A 95 -5.71 1.03 18.07
C LEU A 95 -5.94 -0.41 17.62
N ILE A 96 -5.33 -1.38 18.30
CA ILE A 96 -5.46 -2.79 18.01
C ILE A 96 -5.79 -3.59 19.26
N THR A 97 -6.33 -4.79 19.07
CA THR A 97 -6.47 -5.84 20.06
C THR A 97 -5.57 -7.01 19.70
N ARG A 98 -5.15 -7.75 20.72
CA ARG A 98 -4.35 -8.95 20.57
C ARG A 98 -5.02 -10.09 21.31
N GLU A 99 -5.26 -11.20 20.63
CA GLU A 99 -5.89 -12.39 21.17
C GLU A 99 -5.02 -13.62 20.89
N PRO A 100 -5.07 -14.67 21.74
CA PRO A 100 -4.42 -15.95 21.43
C PRO A 100 -5.01 -16.56 20.16
N ASP A 101 -4.15 -17.10 19.29
CA ASP A 101 -4.63 -17.86 18.14
C ASP A 101 -5.25 -19.19 18.61
N PRO A 102 -6.53 -19.48 18.32
CA PRO A 102 -7.17 -20.73 18.71
C PRO A 102 -6.57 -21.96 18.04
N ARG A 103 -5.84 -21.78 16.93
CA ARG A 103 -5.18 -22.86 16.18
C ARG A 103 -3.75 -23.11 16.63
N ASP A 104 -3.06 -22.08 17.11
CA ASP A 104 -1.69 -22.17 17.63
C ASP A 104 -1.52 -21.26 18.85
N ARG A 105 -1.54 -21.86 20.04
CA ARG A 105 -1.37 -21.14 21.33
C ARG A 105 -0.03 -20.41 21.47
N ARG A 106 0.94 -20.65 20.60
CA ARG A 106 2.23 -19.94 20.56
C ARG A 106 2.15 -18.68 19.70
N SER A 107 1.09 -18.54 18.93
CA SER A 107 0.81 -17.40 18.06
C SER A 107 -0.26 -16.49 18.68
N ALA A 108 -0.31 -15.26 18.20
CA ALA A 108 -1.34 -14.30 18.53
C ALA A 108 -2.00 -13.78 17.26
N LEU A 109 -3.25 -13.41 17.38
CA LEU A 109 -4.00 -12.71 16.34
C LEU A 109 -4.09 -11.23 16.70
N LEU A 110 -3.81 -10.39 15.73
CA LEU A 110 -3.90 -8.94 15.82
C LEU A 110 -5.11 -8.47 15.01
N SER A 111 -5.91 -7.60 15.58
CA SER A 111 -7.07 -7.01 14.89
C SER A 111 -7.12 -5.51 15.18
N ALA A 112 -7.59 -4.71 14.22
CA ALA A 112 -7.92 -3.33 14.50
C ALA A 112 -9.05 -3.28 15.55
N SER A 113 -8.88 -2.47 16.60
CA SER A 113 -9.92 -2.32 17.63
C SER A 113 -11.10 -1.51 17.09
N PRO A 114 -12.32 -1.71 17.61
CA PRO A 114 -13.46 -0.87 17.25
C PRO A 114 -13.21 0.62 17.48
N GLU A 115 -12.53 0.96 18.58
CA GLU A 115 -12.12 2.34 18.86
C GLU A 115 -11.10 2.84 17.86
N GLY A 116 -10.10 2.02 17.51
CA GLY A 116 -9.09 2.35 16.49
C GLY A 116 -9.72 2.63 15.13
N LEU A 117 -10.68 1.80 14.71
CA LEU A 117 -11.42 2.00 13.46
C LEU A 117 -12.23 3.30 13.49
N ALA A 118 -12.95 3.58 14.58
CA ALA A 118 -13.72 4.81 14.72
C ALA A 118 -12.81 6.06 14.68
N ARG A 119 -11.64 6.00 15.33
CA ARG A 119 -10.65 7.08 15.29
C ARG A 119 -10.06 7.25 13.89
N LEU A 120 -9.78 6.15 13.18
CA LEU A 120 -9.29 6.19 11.80
C LEU A 120 -10.33 6.86 10.88
N ASP A 121 -11.61 6.52 11.02
CA ASP A 121 -12.69 7.13 10.23
C ASP A 121 -12.84 8.62 10.54
N ALA A 122 -12.72 9.02 11.80
CA ALA A 122 -12.71 10.43 12.18
C ALA A 122 -11.50 11.19 11.56
N VAL A 123 -10.32 10.57 11.53
CA VAL A 123 -9.13 11.15 10.89
C VAL A 123 -9.33 11.25 9.38
N ARG A 124 -9.90 10.23 8.74
CA ARG A 124 -10.21 10.22 7.29
C ARG A 124 -11.25 11.28 6.91
N GLY A 125 -12.24 11.50 7.75
CA GLY A 125 -13.27 12.53 7.55
C GLY A 125 -12.86 13.96 7.97
N GLY A 126 -11.75 14.08 8.69
CA GLY A 126 -11.26 15.36 9.23
C GLY A 126 -10.24 16.06 8.35
N PRO A 127 -9.66 17.18 8.84
CA PRO A 127 -8.65 17.96 8.10
C PRO A 127 -7.39 17.18 7.74
N ALA A 128 -6.99 16.19 8.55
CA ALA A 128 -5.85 15.32 8.27
C ALA A 128 -6.15 14.33 7.13
N GLY A 129 -7.42 13.99 6.95
CA GLY A 129 -7.90 12.98 5.98
C GLY A 129 -8.38 13.56 4.66
N ARG A 130 -8.23 14.86 4.43
CA ARG A 130 -8.38 15.44 3.09
C ARG A 130 -7.33 14.80 2.18
N GLY A 131 -7.73 13.73 1.54
CA GLY A 131 -6.87 12.86 0.79
C GLY A 131 -7.60 12.35 -0.44
N LEU A 132 -7.28 11.14 -0.84
CA LEU A 132 -7.73 10.53 -2.08
C LEU A 132 -9.23 10.69 -2.37
N ARG A 133 -10.10 10.61 -1.35
CA ARG A 133 -11.56 10.77 -1.54
C ARG A 133 -11.92 12.18 -2.02
N ASP A 134 -11.32 13.21 -1.43
CA ASP A 134 -11.59 14.61 -1.78
C ASP A 134 -10.97 14.95 -3.15
N ASP A 135 -9.80 14.41 -3.44
CA ASP A 135 -9.13 14.56 -4.72
C ASP A 135 -9.96 13.92 -5.84
N LEU A 136 -10.55 12.75 -5.59
CA LEU A 136 -11.40 12.02 -6.54
C LEU A 136 -12.85 12.51 -6.57
N ALA A 137 -13.28 13.39 -5.68
CA ALA A 137 -14.66 13.88 -5.64
C ALA A 137 -15.11 14.60 -6.93
N ARG A 138 -14.15 15.10 -7.71
CA ARG A 138 -14.37 15.79 -8.99
C ARG A 138 -14.14 14.92 -10.22
N TRP A 139 -13.75 13.65 -10.01
CA TRP A 139 -13.48 12.72 -11.10
C TRP A 139 -14.76 12.02 -11.53
N ASP A 140 -14.84 11.66 -12.80
CA ASP A 140 -15.88 10.77 -13.26
C ASP A 140 -15.73 9.38 -12.67
N ARG A 141 -16.85 8.74 -12.35
CA ARG A 141 -16.84 7.39 -11.78
C ARG A 141 -16.17 6.36 -12.69
N GLU A 142 -16.24 6.57 -14.01
CA GLU A 142 -15.63 5.69 -15.00
C GLU A 142 -14.10 5.80 -14.97
N ASP A 143 -13.55 7.01 -14.81
CA ASP A 143 -12.11 7.23 -14.64
C ASP A 143 -11.59 6.56 -13.38
N ILE A 144 -12.33 6.65 -12.25
CA ILE A 144 -11.98 5.98 -11.01
C ILE A 144 -11.95 4.45 -11.20
N ARG A 145 -12.97 3.87 -11.85
CA ARG A 145 -13.02 2.43 -12.13
C ARG A 145 -11.90 1.99 -13.06
N THR A 146 -11.60 2.78 -14.09
CA THR A 146 -10.54 2.49 -15.04
C THR A 146 -9.18 2.50 -14.35
N LEU A 147 -8.91 3.52 -13.53
CA LEU A 147 -7.67 3.59 -12.74
C LEU A 147 -7.55 2.38 -11.80
N THR A 148 -8.62 2.04 -11.06
CA THR A 148 -8.64 0.87 -10.16
C THR A 148 -8.27 -0.39 -10.93
N ARG A 149 -8.96 -0.68 -12.03
CA ARG A 149 -8.72 -1.87 -12.86
C ARG A 149 -7.29 -1.95 -13.39
N LEU A 150 -6.71 -0.81 -13.81
CA LEU A 150 -5.34 -0.77 -14.33
C LEU A 150 -4.31 -0.99 -13.23
N LEU A 151 -4.53 -0.43 -12.04
CA LEU A 151 -3.67 -0.64 -10.87
C LEU A 151 -3.73 -2.09 -10.37
N ASP A 152 -4.93 -2.69 -10.31
CA ASP A 152 -5.11 -4.10 -9.92
C ASP A 152 -4.39 -5.03 -10.89
N ARG A 153 -4.52 -4.78 -12.19
CA ARG A 153 -3.80 -5.53 -13.22
C ARG A 153 -2.28 -5.41 -13.05
N LEU A 154 -1.75 -4.21 -12.87
CA LEU A 154 -0.32 -3.98 -12.67
C LEU A 154 0.19 -4.69 -11.40
N ALA A 155 -0.60 -4.66 -10.31
CA ALA A 155 -0.27 -5.34 -9.07
C ALA A 155 -0.21 -6.86 -9.25
N ALA A 156 -1.20 -7.45 -9.93
CA ALA A 156 -1.25 -8.88 -10.20
C ALA A 156 -0.07 -9.35 -11.08
N GLU A 157 0.25 -8.61 -12.14
CA GLU A 157 1.38 -8.93 -13.03
C GLU A 157 2.72 -8.87 -12.29
N ARG A 158 2.90 -7.90 -11.38
CA ARG A 158 4.10 -7.81 -10.53
C ARG A 158 4.19 -8.95 -9.53
N GLN A 159 3.08 -9.32 -8.91
CA GLN A 159 3.04 -10.41 -7.92
C GLN A 159 3.40 -11.74 -8.57
N THR A 160 2.89 -12.05 -9.76
CA THR A 160 3.23 -13.25 -10.53
C THR A 160 4.73 -13.30 -10.82
N ARG A 161 5.31 -12.18 -11.28
CA ARG A 161 6.74 -12.10 -11.62
C ARG A 161 7.65 -12.26 -10.39
N MET A 162 7.20 -11.81 -9.20
CA MET A 162 7.96 -12.00 -7.96
C MET A 162 7.91 -13.44 -7.43
N GLN A 163 6.88 -14.20 -7.80
CA GLN A 163 6.70 -15.61 -7.40
C GLN A 163 7.40 -16.59 -8.36
N ASP A 164 7.67 -16.17 -9.60
CA ASP A 164 8.35 -16.99 -10.61
C ASP A 164 9.63 -16.26 -11.11
N PRO A 165 10.74 -16.33 -10.34
CA PRO A 165 11.98 -15.64 -10.69
C PRO A 165 12.73 -16.29 -11.88
N ALA A 166 12.23 -17.39 -12.46
CA ALA A 166 12.94 -18.17 -13.49
C ALA A 166 12.87 -17.59 -14.91
N GLU A 167 12.08 -16.55 -15.19
CA GLU A 167 11.94 -15.93 -16.52
C GLU A 167 12.71 -14.60 -16.69
N SER A 168 13.66 -14.28 -15.79
CA SER A 168 14.41 -13.00 -15.80
C SER A 168 15.90 -13.17 -16.11
N GLU A 169 16.27 -14.15 -16.97
CA GLU A 169 17.62 -14.24 -17.58
C GLU A 169 17.59 -14.06 -19.09
#